data_f4d595011cc7d57c594fcd072c088f22
#
_entry.id   f4d595011cc7d57c594fcd072c088f22
#
_cell.length_a   1.000
_cell.length_b   1.000
_cell.length_c   1.000
_cell.angle_alpha   90.00
_cell.angle_beta   90.00
_cell.angle_gamma   90.00
#
_symmetry.space_group_name_H-M   'P 1'
#
loop_
_entity.id
_entity.type
_entity.pdbx_description
1 polymer ?
#
loop_
_entity_poly.entity_id
_entity_poly.type
_entity_poly.pdbx_seq_one_letter_code
_entity_poly.pdbx_strand_id
1 'polypeptide(L)' 'MDITVIVPLYNEEESLPELYAWIERVMKKNNFSFEVIFVNDGSTDHSWDVIEELSKKSPCVKGIKFRRNYGKSP' A
#
# COMPACT_ATOMS: atom_id res chain seq x y z
N MET A 1 11.98 -10.44 8.33
CA MET A 1 11.24 -10.36 7.09
C MET A 1 12.12 -10.62 5.93
N ASP A 2 11.66 -11.44 5.02
CA ASP A 2 12.48 -11.78 3.87
C ASP A 2 12.38 -10.74 2.77
N ILE A 3 11.19 -10.17 2.57
CA ILE A 3 10.96 -9.29 1.43
C ILE A 3 10.14 -8.09 1.86
N THR A 4 10.52 -6.91 1.41
CA THR A 4 9.70 -5.72 1.57
C THR A 4 9.28 -5.26 0.18
N VAL A 5 7.97 -5.17 -0.03
CA VAL A 5 7.42 -4.75 -1.31
C VAL A 5 6.94 -3.31 -1.16
N ILE A 6 7.46 -2.42 -1.97
CA ILE A 6 7.06 -1.02 -1.93
C ILE A 6 6.21 -0.73 -3.15
N VAL A 7 4.99 -0.27 -2.93
CA VAL A 7 4.02 -0.05 -4.01
C VAL A 7 3.61 1.41 -4.03
N PRO A 8 4.15 2.20 -4.93
CA PRO A 8 3.68 3.58 -5.07
C PRO A 8 2.33 3.58 -5.78
N LEU A 9 1.46 4.45 -5.34
CA LEU A 9 0.13 4.50 -5.94
C LEU A 9 -0.42 5.91 -5.98
N TYR A 10 -1.38 6.11 -6.89
CA TYR A 10 -2.05 7.38 -7.00
C TYR A 10 -3.43 7.07 -7.57
N ASN A 11 -4.49 7.36 -6.81
CA ASN A 11 -5.87 7.12 -7.21
C ASN A 11 -6.11 5.70 -7.68
N GLU A 12 -5.72 4.74 -6.83
CA GLU A 12 -5.84 3.33 -7.18
C GLU A 12 -6.79 2.58 -6.26
N GLU A 13 -7.83 3.23 -5.76
CA GLU A 13 -8.66 2.60 -4.74
C GLU A 13 -9.31 1.31 -5.23
N GLU A 14 -9.65 1.23 -6.49
CA GLU A 14 -10.32 0.04 -6.99
C GLU A 14 -9.37 -1.13 -7.16
N SER A 15 -8.12 -0.86 -7.44
CA SER A 15 -7.15 -1.90 -7.71
C SER A 15 -6.44 -2.41 -6.46
N LEU A 16 -6.45 -1.63 -5.40
CA LEU A 16 -5.67 -1.97 -4.22
C LEU A 16 -6.00 -3.32 -3.60
N PRO A 17 -7.27 -3.65 -3.36
CA PRO A 17 -7.56 -4.94 -2.74
C PRO A 17 -7.12 -6.11 -3.59
N GLU A 18 -7.29 -5.99 -4.89
CA GLU A 18 -6.89 -7.02 -5.82
C GLU A 18 -5.39 -7.16 -5.86
N LEU A 19 -4.69 -6.04 -5.90
CA LEU A 19 -3.22 -6.05 -5.92
C LEU A 19 -2.66 -6.68 -4.65
N TYR A 20 -3.19 -6.31 -3.50
CA TYR A 20 -2.72 -6.88 -2.26
C TYR A 20 -2.99 -8.39 -2.21
N ALA A 21 -4.16 -8.82 -2.67
CA ALA A 21 -4.50 -10.23 -2.68
C ALA A 21 -3.52 -11.02 -3.55
N TRP A 22 -3.12 -10.44 -4.68
CA TRP A 22 -2.17 -11.10 -5.56
C TRP A 22 -0.79 -11.19 -4.91
N ILE A 23 -0.34 -10.13 -4.28
CA ILE A 23 0.96 -10.13 -3.60
C ILE A 23 0.96 -11.18 -2.48
N GLU A 24 -0.10 -11.17 -1.68
CA GLU A 24 -0.20 -12.12 -0.58
C GLU A 24 -0.15 -13.55 -1.08
N ARG A 25 -0.86 -13.84 -2.15
CA ARG A 25 -0.90 -15.19 -2.69
C ARG A 25 0.48 -15.63 -3.18
N VAL A 26 1.18 -14.76 -3.88
CA VAL A 26 2.50 -15.10 -4.39
C VAL A 26 3.48 -15.34 -3.26
N MET A 27 3.45 -14.49 -2.24
CA MET A 27 4.39 -14.63 -1.13
C MET A 27 4.12 -15.88 -0.33
N LYS A 28 2.85 -16.20 -0.08
CA LYS A 28 2.51 -17.38 0.68
C LYS A 28 2.85 -18.64 -0.11
N LYS A 29 2.65 -18.62 -1.40
CA LYS A 29 2.95 -19.77 -2.23
C LYS A 29 4.43 -20.10 -2.18
N ASN A 30 5.28 -19.11 -2.04
CA ASN A 30 6.71 -19.29 -2.00
C ASN A 30 7.28 -19.31 -0.59
N ASN A 31 6.42 -19.31 0.40
CA ASN A 31 6.83 -19.35 1.80
C ASN A 31 7.73 -18.20 2.21
N PHE A 32 7.48 -17.01 1.64
CA PHE A 32 8.25 -15.85 2.03
C PHE A 32 7.55 -15.10 3.16
N SER A 33 8.35 -14.61 4.08
CA SER A 33 7.88 -13.66 5.06
C SER A 33 7.99 -12.28 4.41
N PHE A 34 6.94 -11.47 4.44
CA PHE A 34 6.93 -10.24 3.64
C PHE A 34 6.24 -9.09 4.35
N GLU A 35 6.54 -7.90 3.87
CA GLU A 35 5.92 -6.68 4.34
C GLU A 35 5.58 -5.87 3.10
N VAL A 36 4.38 -5.29 3.04
CA VAL A 36 3.98 -4.47 1.91
C VAL A 36 3.81 -3.04 2.39
N ILE A 37 4.46 -2.10 1.74
CA ILE A 37 4.36 -0.70 2.07
C ILE A 37 3.73 0.03 0.90
N PHE A 38 2.51 0.52 1.10
CA PHE A 38 1.83 1.29 0.07
C PHE A 38 2.17 2.76 0.27
N VAL A 39 2.67 3.39 -0.77
CA VAL A 39 3.04 4.80 -0.72
C VAL A 39 1.99 5.58 -1.48
N ASN A 40 1.15 6.30 -0.74
CA ASN A 40 0.08 7.09 -1.34
C ASN A 40 0.59 8.48 -1.64
N ASP A 41 0.73 8.80 -2.91
CA ASP A 41 1.32 10.05 -3.34
C ASP A 41 0.24 11.05 -3.70
N GLY A 42 -0.47 11.51 -2.70
CA GLY A 42 -1.42 12.61 -2.89
C GLY A 42 -2.71 12.21 -3.59
N SER A 43 -3.13 10.97 -3.43
CA SER A 43 -4.38 10.53 -4.06
C SER A 43 -5.56 11.34 -3.58
N THR A 44 -6.49 11.60 -4.47
CA THR A 44 -7.69 12.33 -4.14
C THR A 44 -8.90 11.42 -3.98
N ASP A 45 -8.76 10.13 -4.25
CA ASP A 45 -9.84 9.18 -4.06
C ASP A 45 -9.74 8.53 -2.68
N HIS A 46 -10.34 7.39 -2.49
CA HIS A 46 -10.34 6.70 -1.21
C HIS A 46 -9.22 5.68 -1.05
N SER A 47 -8.16 5.82 -1.82
CA SER A 47 -7.04 4.90 -1.74
C SER A 47 -6.49 4.77 -0.33
N TRP A 48 -6.39 5.89 0.38
CA TRP A 48 -5.84 5.84 1.74
C TRP A 48 -6.75 5.04 2.68
N ASP A 49 -8.06 5.18 2.52
CA ASP A 49 -9.00 4.43 3.33
C ASP A 49 -8.85 2.94 3.11
N VAL A 50 -8.62 2.54 1.87
CA VAL A 50 -8.42 1.14 1.54
C VAL A 50 -7.13 0.63 2.19
N ILE A 51 -6.07 1.42 2.15
CA ILE A 51 -4.81 1.05 2.76
C ILE A 51 -4.99 0.86 4.27
N GLU A 52 -5.72 1.76 4.90
CA GLU A 52 -5.96 1.64 6.32
C GLU A 52 -6.73 0.37 6.65
N GLU A 53 -7.72 0.04 5.86
CA GLU A 53 -8.47 -1.19 6.08
C GLU A 53 -7.59 -2.41 5.92
N LEU A 54 -6.77 -2.43 4.90
CA LEU A 54 -5.87 -3.56 4.67
C LEU A 54 -4.88 -3.70 5.83
N SER A 55 -4.39 -2.59 6.36
CA SER A 55 -3.42 -2.67 7.44
C SER A 55 -4.07 -3.17 8.74
N LYS A 56 -5.37 -2.94 8.92
CA LYS A 56 -6.05 -3.46 10.07
C LYS A 56 -6.25 -4.97 9.97
N LYS A 57 -6.43 -5.46 8.75
CA LYS A 57 -6.63 -6.88 8.55
C LYS A 57 -5.34 -7.66 8.52
N SER A 58 -4.26 -7.04 8.08
CA SER A 58 -3.00 -7.74 7.90
C SER A 58 -1.86 -6.94 8.51
N PRO A 59 -1.18 -7.49 9.50
CA PRO A 59 -0.11 -6.74 10.16
C PRO A 59 1.09 -6.49 9.27
N CYS A 60 1.20 -7.18 8.16
CA CYS A 60 2.30 -6.96 7.25
C CYS A 60 2.07 -5.82 6.27
N VAL A 61 0.89 -5.16 6.34
CA VAL A 61 0.60 -4.05 5.44
C VAL A 61 0.84 -2.73 6.17
N LYS A 62 1.57 -1.84 5.55
CA LYS A 62 1.83 -0.50 6.09
C LYS A 62 1.54 0.52 5.02
N GLY A 63 1.27 1.73 5.43
CA GLY A 63 0.98 2.81 4.49
C GLY A 63 1.76 4.05 4.82
N ILE A 64 2.21 4.74 3.80
CA ILE A 64 2.85 6.04 3.93
C ILE A 64 2.05 7.01 3.08
N LYS A 65 1.65 8.12 3.67
CA LYS A 65 0.85 9.11 2.96
C LYS A 65 1.68 10.37 2.79
N PHE A 66 1.93 10.73 1.55
CA PHE A 66 2.61 11.97 1.28
C PHE A 66 1.60 13.06 1.03
N ARG A 67 1.84 14.24 1.59
CA ARG A 67 1.03 15.35 1.28
C ARG A 67 1.65 16.06 0.15
N ARG A 68 0.86 16.36 -0.84
CA ARG A 68 1.40 17.05 -1.97
C ARG A 68 1.21 18.52 -1.80
N ASN A 69 2.01 19.14 -1.00
CA ASN A 69 1.94 20.52 -0.76
C ASN A 69 2.91 21.23 -1.56
N TYR A 70 2.96 21.01 -2.81
CA TYR A 70 3.96 21.55 -3.57
C TYR A 70 3.81 22.94 -3.80
N GLY A 71 4.71 23.57 -4.10
CA GLY A 71 4.69 24.86 -4.51
C GLY A 71 4.68 25.82 -3.48
N LYS A 72 4.44 25.40 -2.35
CA LYS A 72 4.39 26.30 -1.40
C LYS A 72 5.54 26.37 -0.70
N SER A 73 6.37 26.11 -0.92
CA SER A 73 7.42 26.14 -0.23
C SER A 73 7.63 26.98 0.41
N PRO A 74 7.73 26.83 1.14
CA PRO A 74 8.01 27.54 2.00
C PRO A 74 8.85 28.09 2.08
#